data_77294612cf2b2e36465bea3611b592d9
#
_entry.id   77294612cf2b2e36465bea3611b592d9
#
_cell.length_a   1.000
_cell.length_b   1.000
_cell.length_c   1.000
_cell.angle_alpha   90.00
_cell.angle_beta   90.00
_cell.angle_gamma   90.00
#
_symmetry.space_group_name_H-M   'P 1'
#
loop_
_entity.id
_entity.type
_entity.pdbx_description
1 polymer ?
#
loop_
_entity_poly.entity_id
_entity_poly.type
_entity_poly.pdbx_seq_one_letter_code
_entity_poly.pdbx_strand_id
1 'polypeptide(L)'
;DLENQISLDKTLLDLHKVLEGRPVKALINNAAVSPKNSNNKRLGFTDTDLSLWRQVFNVNFFAPIIISQSIIDNLKLAKGVIINVTSIASDNVHQFAGPAYATSKAALKSLIREMASDLANEGIRVNAIAPGEIETSMITPDSKKMLTEKIPMKRFGTPEEVAGVIHSMCSDTFSYVNGTEIQINGGQTV
;
A
#
# COMPACT_ATOMS: atom_id res chain seq x y z
N ASP A 1 -4.56 15.82 -3.11
CA ASP A 1 -3.37 15.30 -3.82
C ASP A 1 -2.28 14.98 -2.80
N LEU A 2 -1.79 13.73 -2.79
CA LEU A 2 -0.80 13.23 -1.82
C LEU A 2 0.65 13.59 -2.20
N GLU A 3 0.88 14.07 -3.41
CA GLU A 3 2.21 14.53 -3.85
C GLU A 3 2.54 15.92 -3.31
N ASN A 4 1.52 16.74 -3.11
CA ASN A 4 1.64 18.14 -2.73
C ASN A 4 1.32 18.32 -1.25
N GLN A 5 2.33 18.74 -0.46
CA GLN A 5 2.18 18.93 0.99
C GLN A 5 1.03 19.90 1.36
N ILE A 6 0.90 21.02 0.65
CA ILE A 6 -0.16 22.00 0.93
C ILE A 6 -1.55 21.38 0.71
N SER A 7 -1.68 20.57 -0.37
CA SER A 7 -2.93 19.85 -0.66
C SER A 7 -3.23 18.79 0.41
N LEU A 8 -2.20 18.08 0.85
CA LEU A 8 -2.33 17.07 1.91
C LEU A 8 -2.76 17.73 3.22
N ASP A 9 -2.10 18.82 3.66
CA ASP A 9 -2.42 19.54 4.88
C ASP A 9 -3.87 20.04 4.88
N LYS A 10 -4.33 20.61 3.75
CA LYS A 10 -5.74 21.02 3.60
C LYS A 10 -6.68 19.83 3.71
N THR A 11 -6.36 18.72 3.05
CA THR A 11 -7.18 17.51 3.11
C THR A 11 -7.27 16.97 4.53
N LEU A 12 -6.18 17.01 5.32
CA LEU A 12 -6.17 16.58 6.71
C LEU A 12 -7.03 17.48 7.60
N LEU A 13 -6.99 18.80 7.39
CA LEU A 13 -7.87 19.73 8.10
C LEU A 13 -9.36 19.43 7.82
N ASP A 14 -9.71 19.14 6.57
CA ASP A 14 -11.08 18.79 6.22
C ASP A 14 -11.48 17.40 6.76
N LEU A 15 -10.55 16.44 6.75
CA LEU A 15 -10.75 15.11 7.36
C LEU A 15 -11.02 15.25 8.87
N HIS A 16 -10.25 16.04 9.59
CA HIS A 16 -10.45 16.26 11.02
C HIS A 16 -11.82 16.87 11.33
N LYS A 17 -12.30 17.84 10.52
CA LYS A 17 -13.66 18.38 10.66
C LYS A 17 -14.73 17.32 10.46
N VAL A 18 -14.56 16.46 9.46
CA VAL A 18 -15.52 15.37 9.19
C VAL A 18 -15.51 14.35 10.32
N LEU A 19 -14.33 14.00 10.84
CA LEU A 19 -14.20 13.00 11.89
C LEU A 19 -14.68 13.51 13.26
N GLU A 20 -14.43 14.78 13.63
CA GLU A 20 -14.89 15.42 14.87
C GLU A 20 -14.92 14.48 16.09
N GLY A 21 -13.81 13.77 16.33
CA GLY A 21 -13.71 12.78 17.41
C GLY A 21 -14.48 11.47 17.19
N ARG A 22 -15.01 11.20 16.01
CA ARG A 22 -15.68 9.92 15.70
C ARG A 22 -14.68 8.77 15.64
N PRO A 23 -15.06 7.56 16.08
CA PRO A 23 -14.20 6.40 15.99
C PRO A 23 -13.98 5.97 14.53
N VAL A 24 -12.74 5.65 14.17
CA VAL A 24 -12.35 5.10 12.87
C VAL A 24 -12.00 3.62 13.02
N LYS A 25 -12.78 2.74 12.42
CA LYS A 25 -12.58 1.28 12.48
C LYS A 25 -11.42 0.80 11.62
N ALA A 26 -11.22 1.41 10.46
CA ALA A 26 -10.15 1.01 9.55
C ALA A 26 -9.61 2.19 8.75
N LEU A 27 -8.29 2.24 8.57
CA LEU A 27 -7.60 3.08 7.61
C LEU A 27 -6.92 2.18 6.58
N ILE A 28 -7.22 2.39 5.29
CA ILE A 28 -6.59 1.65 4.20
C ILE A 28 -5.71 2.61 3.38
N ASN A 29 -4.39 2.48 3.51
CA ASN A 29 -3.41 3.22 2.73
C ASN A 29 -3.16 2.47 1.41
N ASN A 30 -3.99 2.74 0.41
CA ASN A 30 -3.95 2.08 -0.90
C ASN A 30 -3.29 2.94 -2.00
N ALA A 31 -3.38 4.26 -1.89
CA ALA A 31 -2.86 5.16 -2.93
C ALA A 31 -1.36 4.94 -3.16
N ALA A 32 -0.96 4.89 -4.42
CA ALA A 32 0.43 4.76 -4.80
C ALA A 32 0.69 5.28 -6.21
N VAL A 33 1.94 5.67 -6.48
CA VAL A 33 2.43 6.02 -7.81
C VAL A 33 3.60 5.12 -8.19
N SER A 34 3.62 4.68 -9.45
CA SER A 34 4.70 3.88 -10.04
C SER A 34 5.04 4.46 -11.43
N PRO A 35 5.85 5.52 -11.48
CA PRO A 35 6.16 6.23 -12.71
C PRO A 35 6.80 5.34 -13.76
N LYS A 36 6.50 5.64 -15.03
CA LYS A 36 7.01 4.99 -16.23
C LYS A 36 7.68 6.03 -17.13
N ASN A 37 8.48 5.59 -18.06
CA ASN A 37 8.96 6.46 -19.13
C ASN A 37 7.85 6.76 -20.16
N SER A 38 8.16 7.62 -21.14
CA SER A 38 7.22 8.01 -22.21
C SER A 38 6.69 6.83 -23.03
N ASN A 39 7.39 5.70 -23.06
CA ASN A 39 6.96 4.47 -23.74
C ASN A 39 6.25 3.49 -22.81
N ASN A 40 5.78 3.95 -21.66
CA ASN A 40 5.12 3.14 -20.61
C ASN A 40 5.98 1.96 -20.09
N LYS A 41 7.30 2.10 -20.17
CA LYS A 41 8.24 1.08 -19.67
C LYS A 41 8.79 1.45 -18.30
N ARG A 42 9.28 0.45 -17.60
CA ARG A 42 9.97 0.58 -16.32
C ARG A 42 11.13 1.57 -16.44
N LEU A 43 11.22 2.52 -15.51
CA LEU A 43 12.42 3.34 -15.32
C LEU A 43 13.49 2.52 -14.60
N GLY A 44 14.73 2.62 -15.10
CA GLY A 44 15.90 2.03 -14.44
C GLY A 44 16.44 2.93 -13.31
N PHE A 45 17.49 2.47 -12.65
CA PHE A 45 18.13 3.24 -11.57
C PHE A 45 18.74 4.54 -12.10
N THR A 46 19.37 4.48 -13.25
CA THR A 46 20.03 5.63 -13.91
C THR A 46 19.04 6.61 -14.54
N ASP A 47 17.83 6.15 -14.85
CA ASP A 47 16.80 6.95 -15.52
C ASP A 47 15.83 7.62 -14.52
N THR A 48 16.00 7.32 -13.23
CA THR A 48 15.14 7.85 -12.17
C THR A 48 15.89 8.95 -11.43
N ASP A 49 15.55 10.20 -11.70
CA ASP A 49 16.15 11.34 -11.01
C ASP A 49 15.65 11.49 -9.56
N LEU A 50 16.33 12.33 -8.78
CA LEU A 50 16.03 12.51 -7.36
C LEU A 50 14.66 13.17 -7.13
N SER A 51 14.16 13.98 -8.05
CA SER A 51 12.83 14.59 -7.94
C SER A 51 11.75 13.53 -8.01
N LEU A 52 11.89 12.56 -8.92
CA LEU A 52 10.98 11.45 -9.08
C LEU A 52 11.05 10.47 -7.88
N TRP A 53 12.25 10.25 -7.32
CA TRP A 53 12.40 9.50 -6.05
C TRP A 53 11.60 10.16 -4.94
N ARG A 54 11.73 11.48 -4.76
CA ARG A 54 10.99 12.24 -3.74
C ARG A 54 9.48 12.14 -3.95
N GLN A 55 9.01 12.32 -5.18
CA GLN A 55 7.60 12.19 -5.53
C GLN A 55 7.04 10.83 -5.11
N VAL A 56 7.73 9.74 -5.52
CA VAL A 56 7.30 8.38 -5.18
C VAL A 56 7.28 8.14 -3.67
N PHE A 57 8.32 8.58 -2.96
CA PHE A 57 8.37 8.43 -1.50
C PHE A 57 7.32 9.29 -0.79
N ASN A 58 7.03 10.48 -1.27
CA ASN A 58 5.98 11.34 -0.70
C ASN A 58 4.63 10.62 -0.71
N VAL A 59 4.24 10.03 -1.83
CA VAL A 59 2.95 9.35 -1.97
C VAL A 59 2.96 7.98 -1.31
N ASN A 60 3.97 7.15 -1.59
CA ASN A 60 3.92 5.73 -1.24
C ASN A 60 4.36 5.45 0.20
N PHE A 61 5.09 6.37 0.84
CA PHE A 61 5.69 6.16 2.16
C PHE A 61 5.30 7.26 3.15
N PHE A 62 5.57 8.54 2.86
CA PHE A 62 5.32 9.61 3.81
C PHE A 62 3.83 9.93 3.99
N ALA A 63 3.02 9.92 2.93
CA ALA A 63 1.58 10.15 3.06
C ALA A 63 0.89 9.11 3.96
N PRO A 64 1.13 7.79 3.86
CA PRO A 64 0.67 6.81 4.84
C PRO A 64 1.02 7.13 6.28
N ILE A 65 2.24 7.62 6.55
CA ILE A 65 2.67 8.02 7.90
C ILE A 65 1.85 9.20 8.38
N ILE A 66 1.82 10.28 7.59
CA ILE A 66 1.17 11.55 7.95
C ILE A 66 -0.34 11.32 8.19
N ILE A 67 -1.02 10.57 7.29
CA ILE A 67 -2.44 10.28 7.43
C ILE A 67 -2.70 9.43 8.68
N SER A 68 -1.90 8.37 8.90
CA SER A 68 -2.06 7.51 10.07
C SER A 68 -1.89 8.27 11.38
N GLN A 69 -0.86 9.13 11.48
CA GLN A 69 -0.61 9.96 12.65
C GLN A 69 -1.74 10.97 12.88
N SER A 70 -2.30 11.55 11.81
CA SER A 70 -3.32 12.59 11.91
C SER A 70 -4.65 12.09 12.49
N ILE A 71 -4.98 10.80 12.32
CA ILE A 71 -6.25 10.22 12.81
C ILE A 71 -6.03 9.16 13.91
N ILE A 72 -4.86 9.16 14.54
CA ILE A 72 -4.48 8.11 15.50
C ILE A 72 -5.47 8.04 16.68
N ASP A 73 -5.94 9.18 17.19
CA ASP A 73 -6.90 9.20 18.30
C ASP A 73 -8.27 8.64 17.88
N ASN A 74 -8.69 8.87 16.65
CA ASN A 74 -9.92 8.27 16.11
C ASN A 74 -9.81 6.74 15.98
N LEU A 75 -8.62 6.24 15.61
CA LEU A 75 -8.32 4.80 15.55
C LEU A 75 -8.28 4.19 16.96
N LYS A 76 -7.71 4.88 17.96
CA LYS A 76 -7.71 4.45 19.36
C LYS A 76 -9.13 4.26 19.90
N LEU A 77 -10.02 5.22 19.64
CA LEU A 77 -11.42 5.15 20.07
C LEU A 77 -12.14 3.89 19.57
N ALA A 78 -11.78 3.42 18.37
CA ALA A 78 -12.40 2.24 17.78
C ALA A 78 -11.64 0.93 18.05
N LYS A 79 -10.43 0.97 18.66
CA LYS A 79 -9.46 -0.11 18.61
C LYS A 79 -9.30 -0.63 17.18
N GLY A 80 -9.02 0.31 16.27
CA GLY A 80 -9.11 0.13 14.83
C GLY A 80 -7.96 -0.65 14.23
N VAL A 81 -7.93 -0.69 12.88
CA VAL A 81 -6.87 -1.33 12.12
C VAL A 81 -6.35 -0.41 11.02
N ILE A 82 -5.04 -0.43 10.80
CA ILE A 82 -4.37 0.19 9.65
C ILE A 82 -3.94 -0.92 8.70
N ILE A 83 -4.37 -0.85 7.45
CA ILE A 83 -3.94 -1.77 6.38
C ILE A 83 -3.17 -0.97 5.34
N ASN A 84 -1.92 -1.35 5.12
CA ASN A 84 -1.08 -0.74 4.10
C ASN A 84 -0.97 -1.65 2.87
N VAL A 85 -1.14 -1.08 1.68
CA VAL A 85 -0.94 -1.82 0.43
C VAL A 85 0.50 -1.68 -0.01
N THR A 86 1.28 -2.75 0.19
CA THR A 86 2.66 -2.88 -0.26
C THR A 86 2.71 -3.41 -1.71
N SER A 87 3.57 -4.35 -2.01
CA SER A 87 3.67 -5.02 -3.32
C SER A 87 4.64 -6.19 -3.24
N ILE A 88 4.50 -7.18 -4.09
CA ILE A 88 5.54 -8.20 -4.31
C ILE A 88 6.89 -7.59 -4.77
N ALA A 89 6.86 -6.39 -5.34
CA ALA A 89 8.06 -5.63 -5.71
C ALA A 89 8.88 -5.17 -4.49
N SER A 90 8.35 -5.27 -3.27
CA SER A 90 9.09 -4.99 -2.03
C SER A 90 10.26 -5.95 -1.79
N ASP A 91 10.09 -7.20 -2.21
CA ASP A 91 11.05 -8.28 -1.94
C ASP A 91 11.78 -8.74 -3.20
N ASN A 92 11.23 -8.46 -4.38
CA ASN A 92 11.74 -8.98 -5.65
C ASN A 92 11.91 -7.87 -6.69
N VAL A 93 12.90 -8.03 -7.58
CA VAL A 93 13.00 -7.15 -8.75
C VAL A 93 11.84 -7.43 -9.69
N HIS A 94 11.01 -6.40 -9.89
CA HIS A 94 9.82 -6.51 -10.72
C HIS A 94 10.07 -5.90 -12.11
N GLN A 95 9.62 -6.58 -13.17
CA GLN A 95 9.90 -6.13 -14.55
C GLN A 95 9.19 -4.83 -14.96
N PHE A 96 8.14 -4.44 -14.23
CA PHE A 96 7.35 -3.22 -14.53
C PHE A 96 7.45 -2.17 -13.43
N ALA A 97 7.92 -2.50 -12.24
CA ALA A 97 8.09 -1.55 -11.15
C ALA A 97 9.52 -1.01 -11.10
N GLY A 98 9.67 0.31 -11.14
CA GLY A 98 10.97 0.96 -11.03
C GLY A 98 11.57 0.90 -9.62
N PRO A 99 12.87 1.22 -9.45
CA PRO A 99 13.55 1.12 -8.16
C PRO A 99 12.95 2.03 -7.09
N ALA A 100 12.53 3.25 -7.43
CA ALA A 100 11.90 4.16 -6.47
C ALA A 100 10.59 3.56 -5.89
N TYR A 101 9.76 2.96 -6.76
CA TYR A 101 8.54 2.27 -6.31
C TYR A 101 8.88 1.09 -5.40
N ALA A 102 9.73 0.17 -5.87
CA ALA A 102 10.09 -1.04 -5.13
C ALA A 102 10.65 -0.69 -3.74
N THR A 103 11.58 0.26 -3.68
CA THR A 103 12.19 0.70 -2.40
C THR A 103 11.18 1.38 -1.49
N SER A 104 10.26 2.21 -2.02
CA SER A 104 9.22 2.84 -1.21
C SER A 104 8.28 1.82 -0.57
N LYS A 105 7.92 0.76 -1.31
CA LYS A 105 7.09 -0.33 -0.81
C LYS A 105 7.84 -1.23 0.20
N ALA A 106 9.14 -1.45 0.01
CA ALA A 106 9.98 -2.15 0.98
C ALA A 106 10.15 -1.33 2.28
N ALA A 107 10.32 -0.02 2.19
CA ALA A 107 10.35 0.88 3.35
C ALA A 107 9.01 0.83 4.11
N LEU A 108 7.88 0.91 3.39
CA LEU A 108 6.54 0.80 3.99
C LEU A 108 6.36 -0.55 4.68
N LYS A 109 6.76 -1.66 4.06
CA LYS A 109 6.73 -3.00 4.66
C LYS A 109 7.52 -3.06 5.97
N SER A 110 8.69 -2.45 6.04
CA SER A 110 9.48 -2.39 7.28
C SER A 110 8.77 -1.58 8.37
N LEU A 111 8.20 -0.42 8.01
CA LEU A 111 7.50 0.46 8.93
C LEU A 111 6.30 -0.20 9.61
N ILE A 112 5.60 -1.12 8.92
CA ILE A 112 4.43 -1.81 9.47
C ILE A 112 4.75 -2.54 10.78
N ARG A 113 5.91 -3.16 10.90
CA ARG A 113 6.31 -3.87 12.11
C ARG A 113 6.53 -2.91 13.28
N GLU A 114 7.17 -1.77 13.03
CA GLU A 114 7.39 -0.73 14.04
C GLU A 114 6.04 -0.15 14.51
N MET A 115 5.18 0.23 13.56
CA MET A 115 3.84 0.73 13.89
C MET A 115 3.00 -0.30 14.66
N ALA A 116 3.07 -1.58 14.28
CA ALA A 116 2.35 -2.66 14.95
C ALA A 116 2.82 -2.85 16.40
N SER A 117 4.12 -2.72 16.64
CA SER A 117 4.72 -2.79 17.97
C SER A 117 4.29 -1.60 18.85
N ASP A 118 4.43 -0.39 18.31
CA ASP A 118 4.17 0.85 19.06
C ASP A 118 2.69 1.03 19.40
N LEU A 119 1.79 0.65 18.48
CA LEU A 119 0.35 0.90 18.61
C LEU A 119 -0.44 -0.26 19.24
N ALA A 120 0.20 -1.40 19.50
CA ALA A 120 -0.47 -2.57 20.06
C ALA A 120 -1.12 -2.29 21.42
N ASN A 121 -0.45 -1.56 22.31
CA ASN A 121 -0.95 -1.21 23.64
C ASN A 121 -2.16 -0.25 23.58
N GLU A 122 -2.33 0.45 22.47
CA GLU A 122 -3.48 1.32 22.20
C GLU A 122 -4.66 0.55 21.60
N GLY A 123 -4.49 -0.75 21.37
CA GLY A 123 -5.49 -1.63 20.76
C GLY A 123 -5.59 -1.49 19.25
N ILE A 124 -4.67 -0.77 18.59
CA ILE A 124 -4.63 -0.62 17.14
C ILE A 124 -3.78 -1.74 16.53
N ARG A 125 -4.33 -2.41 15.51
CA ARG A 125 -3.59 -3.39 14.70
C ARG A 125 -3.06 -2.72 13.44
N VAL A 126 -1.85 -3.09 13.01
CA VAL A 126 -1.24 -2.59 11.76
C VAL A 126 -0.75 -3.78 10.95
N ASN A 127 -1.26 -3.92 9.74
CA ASN A 127 -0.92 -5.01 8.85
C ASN A 127 -0.74 -4.52 7.41
N ALA A 128 -0.31 -5.39 6.53
CA ALA A 128 -0.19 -5.12 5.11
C ALA A 128 -0.78 -6.23 4.26
N ILE A 129 -1.05 -5.88 3.02
CA ILE A 129 -1.21 -6.80 1.90
C ILE A 129 -0.16 -6.51 0.84
N ALA A 130 0.35 -7.55 0.19
CA ALA A 130 1.28 -7.46 -0.94
C ALA A 130 0.63 -8.07 -2.19
N PRO A 131 -0.06 -7.26 -3.01
CA PRO A 131 -0.60 -7.73 -4.27
C PRO A 131 0.51 -8.09 -5.26
N GLY A 132 0.26 -9.13 -6.05
CA GLY A 132 1.00 -9.42 -7.29
C GLY A 132 0.36 -8.73 -8.49
N GLU A 133 0.23 -9.48 -9.58
CA GLU A 133 -0.43 -8.99 -10.79
C GLU A 133 -1.96 -8.99 -10.60
N ILE A 134 -2.52 -7.81 -10.50
CA ILE A 134 -3.97 -7.61 -10.36
C ILE A 134 -4.52 -7.02 -11.66
N GLU A 135 -5.66 -7.52 -12.11
CA GLU A 135 -6.31 -7.06 -13.34
C GLU A 135 -6.79 -5.61 -13.18
N THR A 136 -6.17 -4.72 -13.93
CA THR A 136 -6.52 -3.30 -13.97
C THR A 136 -6.58 -2.83 -15.43
N SER A 137 -7.21 -1.69 -15.68
CA SER A 137 -7.32 -1.09 -17.01
C SER A 137 -5.99 -0.72 -17.68
N MET A 138 -4.87 -0.77 -16.95
CA MET A 138 -3.53 -0.40 -17.45
C MET A 138 -2.76 -1.57 -18.08
N ILE A 139 -3.30 -2.79 -18.09
CA ILE A 139 -2.61 -3.98 -18.58
C ILE A 139 -2.94 -4.22 -20.05
N THR A 140 -1.89 -4.27 -20.90
CA THR A 140 -2.06 -4.62 -22.32
C THR A 140 -2.22 -6.14 -22.49
N PRO A 141 -2.93 -6.61 -23.56
CA PRO A 141 -3.10 -8.04 -23.83
C PRO A 141 -1.78 -8.83 -23.90
N ASP A 142 -0.77 -8.26 -24.55
CA ASP A 142 0.56 -8.92 -24.69
C ASP A 142 1.28 -9.06 -23.35
N SER A 143 1.26 -7.99 -22.53
CA SER A 143 1.80 -8.04 -21.18
C SER A 143 1.06 -9.05 -20.30
N LYS A 144 -0.27 -9.15 -20.46
CA LYS A 144 -1.12 -10.07 -19.70
C LYS A 144 -0.71 -11.52 -19.96
N LYS A 145 -0.55 -11.92 -21.22
CA LYS A 145 -0.17 -13.30 -21.58
C LYS A 145 1.19 -13.67 -20.97
N MET A 146 2.20 -12.84 -21.15
CA MET A 146 3.56 -13.08 -20.65
C MET A 146 3.61 -13.20 -19.13
N LEU A 147 2.86 -12.35 -18.41
CA LEU A 147 2.82 -12.34 -16.95
C LEU A 147 2.05 -13.56 -16.41
N THR A 148 0.92 -13.90 -17.04
CA THR A 148 0.11 -15.06 -16.65
C THR A 148 0.94 -16.36 -16.60
N GLU A 149 1.87 -16.53 -17.53
CA GLU A 149 2.74 -17.72 -17.55
C GLU A 149 3.65 -17.84 -16.32
N LYS A 150 4.01 -16.71 -15.72
CA LYS A 150 4.87 -16.64 -14.54
C LYS A 150 4.12 -16.81 -13.21
N ILE A 151 2.79 -16.67 -13.22
CA ILE A 151 1.95 -16.84 -12.04
C ILE A 151 1.58 -18.33 -11.91
N PRO A 152 1.88 -19.01 -10.78
CA PRO A 152 1.50 -20.40 -10.58
C PRO A 152 0.01 -20.69 -10.79
N MET A 153 -0.89 -19.80 -10.32
CA MET A 153 -2.34 -19.93 -10.52
C MET A 153 -2.81 -19.62 -11.96
N LYS A 154 -1.90 -19.27 -12.88
CA LYS A 154 -2.14 -19.05 -14.31
C LYS A 154 -3.22 -18.03 -14.62
N ARG A 155 -3.41 -17.07 -13.75
CA ARG A 155 -4.30 -15.94 -13.94
C ARG A 155 -3.86 -14.76 -13.09
N PHE A 156 -4.34 -13.58 -13.44
CA PHE A 156 -4.26 -12.40 -12.57
C PHE A 156 -5.27 -12.53 -11.42
N GLY A 157 -4.96 -11.89 -10.30
CA GLY A 157 -5.95 -11.61 -9.28
C GLY A 157 -6.90 -10.50 -9.73
N THR A 158 -8.05 -10.39 -9.07
CA THR A 158 -9.00 -9.30 -9.30
C THR A 158 -8.95 -8.27 -8.17
N PRO A 159 -9.37 -7.02 -8.41
CA PRO A 159 -9.52 -6.03 -7.34
C PRO A 159 -10.43 -6.51 -6.21
N GLU A 160 -11.47 -7.29 -6.53
CA GLU A 160 -12.42 -7.84 -5.56
C GLU A 160 -11.76 -8.89 -4.65
N GLU A 161 -10.84 -9.70 -5.18
CA GLU A 161 -10.06 -10.66 -4.37
C GLU A 161 -9.17 -9.92 -3.37
N VAL A 162 -8.54 -8.82 -3.79
CA VAL A 162 -7.73 -7.96 -2.92
C VAL A 162 -8.62 -7.30 -1.86
N ALA A 163 -9.74 -6.72 -2.26
CA ALA A 163 -10.71 -6.08 -1.37
C ALA A 163 -11.30 -7.06 -0.35
N GLY A 164 -11.56 -8.31 -0.76
CA GLY A 164 -12.06 -9.37 0.12
C GLY A 164 -11.08 -9.70 1.25
N VAL A 165 -9.78 -9.74 0.95
CA VAL A 165 -8.74 -9.94 1.97
C VAL A 165 -8.68 -8.74 2.92
N ILE A 166 -8.67 -7.50 2.40
CA ILE A 166 -8.68 -6.27 3.20
C ILE A 166 -9.89 -6.27 4.15
N HIS A 167 -11.08 -6.54 3.62
CA HIS A 167 -12.32 -6.60 4.41
C HIS A 167 -12.21 -7.61 5.55
N SER A 168 -11.69 -8.81 5.26
CA SER A 168 -11.47 -9.85 6.27
C SER A 168 -10.51 -9.40 7.37
N MET A 169 -9.41 -8.73 6.99
CA MET A 169 -8.42 -8.20 7.95
C MET A 169 -8.98 -7.09 8.85
N CYS A 170 -10.04 -6.40 8.41
CA CYS A 170 -10.75 -5.41 9.23
C CYS A 170 -11.71 -6.03 10.25
N SER A 171 -12.01 -7.32 10.15
CA SER A 171 -12.93 -8.01 11.05
C SER A 171 -12.27 -8.52 12.33
N ASP A 172 -13.10 -8.89 13.30
CA ASP A 172 -12.66 -9.47 14.59
C ASP A 172 -12.01 -10.86 14.42
N THR A 173 -12.27 -11.56 13.32
CA THR A 173 -11.58 -12.82 12.96
C THR A 173 -10.06 -12.65 12.91
N PHE A 174 -9.59 -11.44 12.58
CA PHE A 174 -8.17 -11.08 12.54
C PHE A 174 -7.67 -10.37 13.81
N SER A 175 -8.42 -10.46 14.94
CA SER A 175 -8.11 -9.70 16.16
C SER A 175 -6.70 -9.97 16.73
N TYR A 176 -6.12 -11.15 16.50
CA TYR A 176 -4.78 -11.52 16.97
C TYR A 176 -3.70 -11.42 15.85
N VAL A 177 -4.06 -10.87 14.68
CA VAL A 177 -3.14 -10.69 13.55
C VAL A 177 -2.65 -9.24 13.55
N ASN A 178 -1.34 -9.05 13.84
CA ASN A 178 -0.69 -7.74 13.93
C ASN A 178 0.75 -7.82 13.42
N GLY A 179 1.22 -6.81 12.69
CA GLY A 179 2.58 -6.71 12.15
C GLY A 179 2.86 -7.65 10.96
N THR A 180 1.83 -8.20 10.32
CA THR A 180 1.99 -9.15 9.21
C THR A 180 1.74 -8.52 7.85
N GLU A 181 2.30 -9.15 6.81
CA GLU A 181 2.00 -8.88 5.41
C GLU A 181 1.43 -10.14 4.75
N ILE A 182 0.22 -10.03 4.19
CA ILE A 182 -0.43 -11.12 3.47
C ILE A 182 -0.16 -10.97 1.97
N GLN A 183 0.43 -12.00 1.38
CA GLN A 183 0.69 -12.08 -0.05
C GLN A 183 -0.60 -12.42 -0.82
N ILE A 184 -0.97 -11.59 -1.81
CA ILE A 184 -2.14 -11.79 -2.68
C ILE A 184 -1.63 -11.82 -4.14
N ASN A 185 -0.97 -12.90 -4.52
CA ASN A 185 -0.16 -12.94 -5.74
C ASN A 185 -0.26 -14.25 -6.54
N GLY A 186 -1.20 -15.12 -6.22
CA GLY A 186 -1.38 -16.39 -6.94
C GLY A 186 -0.17 -17.32 -6.90
N GLY A 187 0.67 -17.20 -5.86
CA GLY A 187 1.90 -17.99 -5.69
C GLY A 187 3.12 -17.41 -6.43
N GLN A 188 3.08 -16.19 -6.92
CA GLN A 188 4.13 -15.59 -7.76
C GLN A 188 5.49 -15.46 -7.04
N THR A 189 5.50 -15.49 -5.72
CA THR A 189 6.72 -15.31 -4.89
C THR A 189 7.13 -16.55 -4.10
N VAL A 190 6.58 -17.72 -4.41
CA VAL A 190 6.95 -19.01 -3.81
C VAL A 190 7.93 -19.77 -4.69
#